data_8e176c5c0ca1c93d21f5889e5937cafd
#
_entry.id   8e176c5c0ca1c93d21f5889e5937cafd
#
_cell.length_a   1.000
_cell.length_b   1.000
_cell.length_c   1.000
_cell.angle_alpha   90.00
_cell.angle_beta   90.00
_cell.angle_gamma   90.00
#
_symmetry.space_group_name_H-M   'P 1'
#
loop_
_entity.id
_entity.type
_entity.pdbx_description
1 polymer ?
#
loop_
_entity_poly.entity_id
_entity_poly.type
_entity_poly.pdbx_seq_one_letter_code
_entity_poly.pdbx_strand_id
1 'polypeptide(L)'
;MDRKRYDSELGALSICIHQHSNVKDRTMIFKRLVPAAIFVAALAIPPSTSAYAEADAESLVNALNAIFGKHDGLRAAHTHGFCVKGSFTPTAEAASLSKAPHFNSKTPVNVIGRFSMGGGAPDASNAQKDNVRGLALHFDIGDGNVTDLVMISAPVFAAKDPDQFLALLTTVATKDKDKIGAFFKANPNATRQAEWLNARPVPASYATVNYWGVHVFTFTNAEGKKQAIKYKALPVGGEVGLSDDEAKAKDPDFYRPEFKDRLAKGPAQFTLMAILGESGDPADDPTVLWPEDQRKSVTLGTISITGFEDDKTCDAGIFDPTNVVDGIEGPANDKIFPMRSAAYGVSFARRTK
;
A
#
# COMPACT_ATOMS: atom_id res chain seq x y z
N MET A 1 -3.17 28.47 13.69
CA MET A 1 -3.78 27.16 13.92
C MET A 1 -2.64 26.15 14.08
N ASP A 2 -2.62 25.48 15.19
CA ASP A 2 -1.42 24.93 15.84
C ASP A 2 -0.81 23.73 15.11
N ARG A 3 0.34 23.92 14.44
CA ARG A 3 1.15 22.89 13.75
C ARG A 3 1.60 21.73 14.69
N LYS A 4 1.67 21.96 15.98
CA LYS A 4 2.11 20.95 16.97
C LYS A 4 1.11 19.83 17.26
N ARG A 5 -0.13 19.94 16.79
CA ARG A 5 -1.19 18.96 17.12
C ARG A 5 -1.24 17.76 16.18
N TYR A 6 -0.75 17.87 14.95
CA TYR A 6 -0.80 16.80 13.95
C TYR A 6 0.32 15.76 14.11
N ASP A 7 1.53 16.17 14.49
CA ASP A 7 2.67 15.26 14.61
C ASP A 7 2.58 14.30 15.81
N SER A 8 1.76 14.61 16.83
CA SER A 8 1.61 13.77 18.03
C SER A 8 0.57 12.65 17.87
N GLU A 9 -0.31 12.73 16.87
CA GLU A 9 -1.47 11.84 16.76
C GLU A 9 -1.21 10.62 15.88
N LEU A 10 -0.30 10.70 14.89
CA LEU A 10 0.10 9.57 14.04
C LEU A 10 1.21 8.70 14.65
N GLY A 11 2.01 9.24 15.56
CA GLY A 11 3.00 8.51 16.35
C GLY A 11 2.39 7.45 17.31
N ALA A 12 1.07 7.43 17.45
CA ALA A 12 0.37 6.47 18.31
C ALA A 12 0.33 5.03 17.76
N LEU A 13 0.59 4.82 16.47
CA LEU A 13 0.71 3.46 15.90
C LEU A 13 2.01 2.75 16.31
N SER A 14 3.06 3.51 16.69
CA SER A 14 4.39 2.95 16.96
C SER A 14 4.60 2.45 18.39
N ILE A 15 3.74 2.78 19.36
CA ILE A 15 4.03 2.60 20.80
C ILE A 15 3.54 1.27 21.39
N CYS A 16 2.70 0.50 20.70
CA CYS A 16 2.07 -0.70 21.28
C CYS A 16 2.86 -2.03 21.19
N ILE A 17 4.06 -2.06 20.62
CA ILE A 17 4.78 -3.34 20.38
C ILE A 17 5.83 -3.69 21.46
N HIS A 18 6.09 -2.83 22.44
CA HIS A 18 7.09 -3.10 23.50
C HIS A 18 6.49 -3.17 24.90
N GLN A 19 5.91 -4.32 25.29
CA GLN A 19 5.89 -4.79 26.71
C GLN A 19 5.50 -6.27 26.82
N HIS A 20 6.43 -7.09 27.06
CA HIS A 20 6.87 -7.90 28.21
C HIS A 20 6.31 -9.30 28.34
N SER A 21 7.20 -10.24 28.05
CA SER A 21 7.28 -11.54 28.68
C SER A 21 7.89 -11.43 30.08
N ASN A 22 7.13 -11.65 31.12
CA ASN A 22 7.61 -12.13 32.42
C ASN A 22 6.42 -12.64 33.26
N VAL A 23 6.17 -13.93 33.20
CA VAL A 23 5.34 -14.62 34.20
C VAL A 23 6.22 -15.65 34.88
N LYS A 24 6.54 -15.38 36.14
CA LYS A 24 7.17 -16.34 37.05
C LYS A 24 6.14 -17.33 37.55
N ASP A 25 6.46 -18.61 37.41
CA ASP A 25 5.82 -19.75 38.11
C ASP A 25 5.64 -19.51 39.59
N ARG A 26 4.45 -19.77 40.08
CA ARG A 26 4.17 -20.15 41.45
C ARG A 26 3.14 -21.27 41.51
N THR A 27 3.64 -22.46 41.68
CA THR A 27 2.90 -23.64 42.11
C THR A 27 2.27 -23.39 43.49
N MET A 28 0.95 -23.55 43.63
CA MET A 28 0.28 -23.75 44.92
C MET A 28 -0.68 -24.91 44.85
N ILE A 29 -0.39 -25.87 45.73
CA ILE A 29 -1.16 -27.07 46.01
C ILE A 29 -2.43 -26.69 46.78
N PHE A 30 -3.62 -27.03 46.31
CA PHE A 30 -4.83 -26.93 47.11
C PHE A 30 -5.54 -28.28 47.19
N LYS A 31 -5.81 -28.63 48.49
CA LYS A 31 -6.51 -29.85 48.96
C LYS A 31 -7.98 -29.86 48.51
N ARG A 32 -8.45 -31.05 48.22
CA ARG A 32 -9.85 -31.37 47.90
C ARG A 32 -10.79 -31.07 49.06
N LEU A 33 -11.87 -30.35 48.77
CA LEU A 33 -13.11 -30.38 49.53
C LEU A 33 -14.26 -30.32 48.50
N VAL A 34 -15.15 -31.34 48.58
CA VAL A 34 -16.38 -31.41 47.80
C VAL A 34 -17.47 -30.69 48.58
N PRO A 35 -18.26 -29.84 47.94
CA PRO A 35 -19.67 -29.76 48.30
C PRO A 35 -20.62 -29.63 47.07
N ALA A 36 -21.75 -30.31 47.27
CA ALA A 36 -23.10 -30.13 46.79
C ALA A 36 -23.35 -29.27 45.53
N ALA A 37 -23.90 -29.89 44.49
CA ALA A 37 -24.43 -29.30 43.28
C ALA A 37 -25.62 -28.38 43.55
N ILE A 38 -25.45 -27.11 43.22
CA ILE A 38 -26.57 -26.19 42.96
C ILE A 38 -26.61 -25.95 41.45
N PHE A 39 -27.64 -26.48 40.79
CA PHE A 39 -27.92 -26.20 39.39
C PHE A 39 -28.39 -24.75 39.24
N VAL A 40 -27.48 -23.85 38.90
CA VAL A 40 -27.83 -22.53 38.38
C VAL A 40 -27.91 -22.65 36.85
N ALA A 41 -29.13 -22.60 36.31
CA ALA A 41 -29.32 -22.48 34.87
C ALA A 41 -28.74 -21.15 34.41
N ALA A 42 -27.50 -21.17 33.90
CA ALA A 42 -26.91 -20.05 33.22
C ALA A 42 -27.65 -19.84 31.89
N LEU A 43 -28.49 -18.82 31.82
CA LEU A 43 -28.96 -18.27 30.56
C LEU A 43 -27.70 -17.84 29.76
N ALA A 44 -27.32 -18.64 28.81
CA ALA A 44 -26.28 -18.28 27.83
C ALA A 44 -26.81 -17.10 26.99
N ILE A 45 -26.40 -15.90 27.35
CA ILE A 45 -26.55 -14.73 26.47
C ILE A 45 -25.64 -15.02 25.26
N PRO A 46 -26.17 -15.18 24.03
CA PRO A 46 -25.32 -15.35 22.87
C PRO A 46 -24.38 -14.14 22.78
N PRO A 47 -23.11 -14.31 22.43
CA PRO A 47 -22.23 -13.18 22.18
C PRO A 47 -22.86 -12.32 21.09
N SER A 48 -23.10 -11.04 21.40
CA SER A 48 -23.52 -10.07 20.42
C SER A 48 -22.37 -9.96 19.40
N THR A 49 -22.49 -10.69 18.31
CA THR A 49 -21.66 -10.40 17.12
C THR A 49 -22.09 -9.02 16.68
N SER A 50 -21.28 -7.99 16.96
CA SER A 50 -21.39 -6.71 16.27
C SER A 50 -21.30 -7.02 14.79
N ALA A 51 -22.45 -7.04 14.11
CA ALA A 51 -22.48 -7.07 12.67
C ALA A 51 -21.91 -5.70 12.23
N TYR A 52 -20.61 -5.66 11.92
CA TYR A 52 -20.06 -4.55 11.16
C TYR A 52 -20.84 -4.53 9.84
N ALA A 53 -21.30 -3.35 9.43
CA ALA A 53 -21.88 -3.20 8.10
C ALA A 53 -20.82 -3.67 7.08
N GLU A 54 -21.25 -4.44 6.09
CA GLU A 54 -20.39 -4.89 4.99
C GLU A 54 -19.71 -3.67 4.35
N ALA A 55 -18.41 -3.72 4.16
CA ALA A 55 -17.65 -2.58 3.65
C ALA A 55 -18.00 -2.32 2.19
N ASP A 56 -18.40 -1.09 1.89
CA ASP A 56 -18.57 -0.58 0.54
C ASP A 56 -17.59 0.57 0.26
N ALA A 57 -17.54 1.01 -0.99
CA ALA A 57 -16.64 2.06 -1.44
C ALA A 57 -16.88 3.40 -0.72
N GLU A 58 -18.13 3.73 -0.42
CA GLU A 58 -18.48 4.99 0.26
C GLU A 58 -18.06 4.96 1.72
N SER A 59 -18.31 3.86 2.44
CA SER A 59 -17.92 3.68 3.84
C SER A 59 -16.41 3.76 4.02
N LEU A 60 -15.62 3.16 3.09
CA LEU A 60 -14.16 3.25 3.09
C LEU A 60 -13.67 4.69 2.89
N VAL A 61 -14.23 5.41 1.90
CA VAL A 61 -13.85 6.81 1.66
C VAL A 61 -14.29 7.71 2.82
N ASN A 62 -15.47 7.46 3.43
CA ASN A 62 -15.92 8.17 4.61
C ASN A 62 -14.98 7.94 5.82
N ALA A 63 -14.51 6.70 6.02
CA ALA A 63 -13.58 6.37 7.09
C ALA A 63 -12.21 7.05 6.89
N LEU A 64 -11.70 7.10 5.65
CA LEU A 64 -10.50 7.87 5.32
C LEU A 64 -10.67 9.37 5.63
N ASN A 65 -11.80 9.96 5.22
CA ASN A 65 -12.09 11.36 5.51
C ASN A 65 -12.28 11.63 7.02
N ALA A 66 -12.76 10.65 7.79
CA ALA A 66 -12.87 10.77 9.26
C ALA A 66 -11.48 10.84 9.93
N ILE A 67 -10.46 10.18 9.36
CA ILE A 67 -9.08 10.20 9.87
C ILE A 67 -8.36 11.49 9.45
N PHE A 68 -8.40 11.81 8.16
CA PHE A 68 -7.54 12.82 7.53
C PHE A 68 -8.21 14.15 7.25
N GLY A 69 -9.54 14.25 7.43
CA GLY A 69 -10.34 15.36 6.95
C GLY A 69 -10.79 15.20 5.50
N LYS A 70 -11.81 15.95 5.12
CA LYS A 70 -12.23 16.10 3.73
C LYS A 70 -11.61 17.39 3.18
N HIS A 71 -10.88 17.28 2.08
CA HIS A 71 -10.22 18.40 1.42
C HIS A 71 -10.81 18.55 0.02
N ASP A 72 -11.43 19.72 -0.26
CA ASP A 72 -12.10 19.98 -1.54
C ASP A 72 -11.08 19.94 -2.70
N GLY A 73 -11.45 19.29 -3.79
CA GLY A 73 -10.60 19.11 -4.95
C GLY A 73 -9.49 18.05 -4.79
N LEU A 74 -9.34 17.45 -3.59
CA LEU A 74 -8.27 16.51 -3.30
C LEU A 74 -8.75 15.05 -3.12
N ARG A 75 -7.83 14.11 -3.30
CA ARG A 75 -8.05 12.67 -3.09
C ARG A 75 -8.29 12.36 -1.61
N ALA A 76 -9.11 11.35 -1.32
CA ALA A 76 -9.31 10.88 0.06
C ALA A 76 -8.09 10.16 0.64
N ALA A 77 -7.20 9.65 -0.21
CA ALA A 77 -5.92 9.04 0.15
C ALA A 77 -4.86 9.35 -0.88
N HIS A 78 -3.59 9.23 -0.50
CA HIS A 78 -2.45 9.60 -1.35
C HIS A 78 -2.52 11.05 -1.84
N THR A 79 -2.94 11.96 -0.96
CA THR A 79 -3.23 13.36 -1.29
C THR A 79 -1.96 14.15 -1.54
N HIS A 80 -0.98 14.07 -0.64
CA HIS A 80 0.32 14.73 -0.79
C HIS A 80 1.18 13.99 -1.81
N GLY A 81 1.60 14.67 -2.87
CA GLY A 81 2.41 14.09 -3.94
C GLY A 81 2.52 14.99 -5.16
N PHE A 82 3.06 14.46 -6.25
CA PHE A 82 3.24 15.19 -7.49
C PHE A 82 3.24 14.29 -8.73
N CYS A 83 2.84 14.88 -9.86
CA CYS A 83 2.79 14.25 -11.15
C CYS A 83 4.16 14.28 -11.84
N VAL A 84 4.49 13.22 -12.57
CA VAL A 84 5.74 13.05 -13.31
C VAL A 84 5.47 12.42 -14.67
N LYS A 85 6.43 12.58 -15.59
CA LYS A 85 6.44 11.95 -16.90
C LYS A 85 7.74 11.23 -17.17
N GLY A 86 7.67 10.27 -18.07
CA GLY A 86 8.83 9.48 -18.43
C GLY A 86 8.52 8.44 -19.49
N SER A 87 9.26 7.36 -19.47
CA SER A 87 9.09 6.24 -20.37
C SER A 87 9.34 4.90 -19.68
N PHE A 88 8.81 3.86 -20.26
CA PHE A 88 9.12 2.47 -19.92
C PHE A 88 9.73 1.77 -21.13
N THR A 89 10.87 1.16 -20.95
CA THR A 89 11.55 0.35 -21.97
C THR A 89 11.49 -1.12 -21.55
N PRO A 90 10.68 -1.96 -22.23
CA PRO A 90 10.55 -3.37 -21.89
C PRO A 90 11.78 -4.18 -22.28
N THR A 91 11.96 -5.34 -21.64
CA THR A 91 12.95 -6.36 -22.01
C THR A 91 12.32 -7.43 -22.92
N ALA A 92 13.14 -8.24 -23.55
CA ALA A 92 12.68 -9.42 -24.30
C ALA A 92 12.05 -10.48 -23.37
N GLU A 93 12.53 -10.58 -22.14
CA GLU A 93 11.99 -11.47 -21.12
C GLU A 93 10.55 -11.09 -20.72
N ALA A 94 10.22 -9.80 -20.69
CA ALA A 94 8.84 -9.34 -20.42
C ALA A 94 7.87 -9.86 -21.50
N ALA A 95 8.25 -9.75 -22.78
CA ALA A 95 7.45 -10.24 -23.90
C ALA A 95 7.26 -11.77 -23.86
N SER A 96 8.21 -12.52 -23.30
CA SER A 96 8.09 -13.98 -23.12
C SER A 96 7.11 -14.38 -22.01
N LEU A 97 6.86 -13.47 -21.05
CA LEU A 97 5.99 -13.71 -19.91
C LEU A 97 4.55 -13.24 -20.16
N SER A 98 4.37 -12.14 -20.88
CA SER A 98 3.06 -11.54 -21.11
C SER A 98 2.92 -10.99 -22.53
N LYS A 99 1.76 -11.22 -23.15
CA LYS A 99 1.41 -10.61 -24.44
C LYS A 99 0.91 -9.17 -24.34
N ALA A 100 0.91 -8.57 -23.14
CA ALA A 100 0.46 -7.20 -22.94
C ALA A 100 1.24 -6.20 -23.82
N PRO A 101 0.56 -5.20 -24.46
CA PRO A 101 1.17 -4.34 -25.49
C PRO A 101 2.44 -3.60 -25.02
N HIS A 102 2.43 -3.05 -23.79
CA HIS A 102 3.58 -2.31 -23.25
C HIS A 102 4.80 -3.18 -22.97
N PHE A 103 4.64 -4.52 -22.79
CA PHE A 103 5.75 -5.47 -22.67
C PHE A 103 6.27 -5.94 -24.03
N ASN A 104 5.50 -5.75 -25.09
CA ASN A 104 5.85 -6.16 -26.45
C ASN A 104 6.24 -4.99 -27.37
N SER A 105 6.30 -3.77 -26.83
CA SER A 105 6.70 -2.59 -27.58
C SER A 105 8.16 -2.68 -28.04
N LYS A 106 8.40 -2.25 -29.27
CA LYS A 106 9.77 -2.14 -29.85
C LYS A 106 10.43 -0.79 -29.54
N THR A 107 9.68 0.15 -29.03
CA THR A 107 10.14 1.50 -28.64
C THR A 107 9.75 1.77 -27.20
N PRO A 108 10.40 2.72 -26.54
CA PRO A 108 9.96 3.13 -25.20
C PRO A 108 8.49 3.58 -25.19
N VAL A 109 7.74 3.10 -24.22
CA VAL A 109 6.34 3.43 -23.98
C VAL A 109 6.26 4.67 -23.11
N ASN A 110 5.46 5.67 -23.48
CA ASN A 110 5.27 6.87 -22.65
C ASN A 110 4.61 6.50 -21.32
N VAL A 111 5.03 7.17 -20.26
CA VAL A 111 4.50 6.98 -18.92
C VAL A 111 4.17 8.32 -18.27
N ILE A 112 2.94 8.43 -17.77
CA ILE A 112 2.56 9.44 -16.78
C ILE A 112 2.53 8.73 -15.43
N GLY A 113 3.15 9.33 -14.42
CA GLY A 113 3.21 8.74 -13.10
C GLY A 113 2.90 9.73 -11.99
N ARG A 114 2.63 9.19 -10.79
CA ARG A 114 2.42 10.00 -9.60
C ARG A 114 3.12 9.39 -8.41
N PHE A 115 4.02 10.17 -7.81
CA PHE A 115 4.54 9.87 -6.47
C PHE A 115 3.62 10.48 -5.40
N SER A 116 3.51 9.80 -4.25
CA SER A 116 2.65 10.28 -3.16
C SER A 116 3.04 9.72 -1.80
N MET A 117 2.65 10.44 -0.74
CA MET A 117 2.56 9.90 0.62
C MET A 117 1.22 9.17 0.79
N GLY A 118 1.17 8.15 1.62
CA GLY A 118 -0.08 7.51 2.04
C GLY A 118 -0.97 8.45 2.85
N GLY A 119 -2.24 8.08 3.01
CA GLY A 119 -3.22 8.87 3.74
C GLY A 119 -3.77 10.06 2.95
N GLY A 120 -4.70 10.79 3.58
CA GLY A 120 -5.45 11.88 2.97
C GLY A 120 -5.02 13.29 3.40
N ALA A 121 -3.99 13.44 4.23
CA ALA A 121 -3.50 14.73 4.65
C ALA A 121 -2.66 15.39 3.54
N PRO A 122 -3.05 16.59 3.06
CA PRO A 122 -2.35 17.26 1.97
C PRO A 122 -0.97 17.82 2.37
N ASP A 123 -0.73 17.97 3.65
CA ASP A 123 0.51 18.44 4.27
C ASP A 123 1.26 17.33 5.03
N ALA A 124 0.99 16.06 4.72
CA ALA A 124 1.68 14.93 5.32
C ALA A 124 3.20 15.06 5.15
N SER A 125 3.94 15.04 6.26
CA SER A 125 5.39 15.17 6.20
C SER A 125 6.05 13.99 5.50
N ASN A 126 6.98 14.27 4.59
CA ASN A 126 7.81 13.24 3.95
C ASN A 126 8.71 12.51 4.95
N ALA A 127 8.94 13.08 6.14
CA ALA A 127 9.73 12.47 7.21
C ALA A 127 8.96 11.44 8.04
N GLN A 128 7.66 11.22 7.79
CA GLN A 128 6.89 10.18 8.46
C GLN A 128 7.43 8.79 8.11
N LYS A 129 7.96 8.08 9.12
CA LYS A 129 8.60 6.76 8.95
C LYS A 129 7.58 5.66 8.65
N ASP A 130 6.47 5.69 9.34
CA ASP A 130 5.38 4.71 9.29
C ASP A 130 4.37 4.94 8.14
N ASN A 131 4.63 5.92 7.28
CA ASN A 131 3.79 6.22 6.14
C ASN A 131 4.33 5.59 4.84
N VAL A 132 3.45 4.96 4.05
CA VAL A 132 3.82 4.40 2.75
C VAL A 132 4.10 5.50 1.73
N ARG A 133 5.04 5.24 0.83
CA ARG A 133 5.24 6.02 -0.40
C ARG A 133 4.54 5.28 -1.53
N GLY A 134 3.83 6.01 -2.36
CA GLY A 134 3.14 5.48 -3.52
C GLY A 134 3.84 5.83 -4.81
N LEU A 135 3.83 4.91 -5.78
CA LEU A 135 4.17 5.11 -7.17
C LEU A 135 3.06 4.50 -8.03
N ALA A 136 2.33 5.36 -8.72
CA ALA A 136 1.29 4.96 -9.67
C ALA A 136 1.71 5.37 -11.07
N LEU A 137 1.47 4.52 -12.06
CA LEU A 137 1.90 4.69 -13.45
C LEU A 137 0.75 4.39 -14.41
N HIS A 138 0.55 5.25 -15.40
CA HIS A 138 -0.19 5.00 -16.64
C HIS A 138 0.82 4.69 -17.75
N PHE A 139 0.74 3.52 -18.36
CA PHE A 139 1.49 3.18 -19.58
C PHE A 139 0.62 3.46 -20.79
N ASP A 140 1.09 4.30 -21.71
CA ASP A 140 0.44 4.54 -23.00
C ASP A 140 0.56 3.28 -23.87
N ILE A 141 -0.57 2.68 -24.22
CA ILE A 141 -0.63 1.47 -25.04
C ILE A 141 -1.13 1.75 -26.46
N GLY A 142 -1.22 3.02 -26.84
CA GLY A 142 -1.66 3.48 -28.15
C GLY A 142 -3.16 3.81 -28.21
N ASP A 143 -3.54 4.55 -29.25
CA ASP A 143 -4.92 4.96 -29.52
C ASP A 143 -5.63 5.69 -28.36
N GLY A 144 -4.85 6.37 -27.52
CA GLY A 144 -5.35 7.07 -26.33
C GLY A 144 -5.72 6.15 -25.17
N ASN A 145 -5.38 4.86 -25.24
CA ASN A 145 -5.60 3.91 -24.17
C ASN A 145 -4.38 3.82 -23.24
N VAL A 146 -4.63 3.52 -21.97
CA VAL A 146 -3.61 3.30 -20.95
C VAL A 146 -3.88 2.03 -20.16
N THR A 147 -2.83 1.46 -19.57
CA THR A 147 -2.92 0.43 -18.52
C THR A 147 -2.15 0.88 -17.31
N ASP A 148 -2.58 0.43 -16.12
CA ASP A 148 -2.13 1.02 -14.87
C ASP A 148 -1.34 0.05 -14.02
N LEU A 149 -0.34 0.59 -13.31
CA LEU A 149 0.38 -0.11 -12.26
C LEU A 149 0.44 0.79 -11.02
N VAL A 150 -0.12 0.31 -9.91
CA VAL A 150 -0.14 1.03 -8.65
C VAL A 150 0.63 0.27 -7.59
N MET A 151 1.67 0.91 -7.07
CA MET A 151 2.63 0.31 -6.14
C MET A 151 2.80 1.17 -4.88
N ILE A 152 3.21 0.53 -3.79
CA ILE A 152 3.57 1.20 -2.53
C ILE A 152 4.92 0.71 -2.01
N SER A 153 5.53 1.45 -1.08
CA SER A 153 6.84 1.14 -0.50
C SER A 153 6.79 0.03 0.58
N ALA A 154 5.81 -0.86 0.49
CA ALA A 154 5.69 -2.04 1.33
C ALA A 154 5.21 -3.23 0.47
N PRO A 155 5.71 -4.46 0.74
CA PRO A 155 5.36 -5.64 -0.05
C PRO A 155 3.98 -6.23 0.27
N VAL A 156 3.29 -5.65 1.27
CA VAL A 156 1.99 -6.11 1.76
C VAL A 156 1.05 -4.94 1.99
N PHE A 157 -0.25 -5.20 1.92
CA PHE A 157 -1.30 -4.25 2.29
C PHE A 157 -1.66 -4.36 3.78
N ALA A 158 -2.35 -3.35 4.32
CA ALA A 158 -2.70 -3.26 5.74
C ALA A 158 -3.92 -4.09 6.15
N ALA A 159 -4.62 -4.71 5.21
CA ALA A 159 -5.81 -5.51 5.47
C ALA A 159 -5.98 -6.61 4.42
N LYS A 160 -6.57 -7.75 4.82
CA LYS A 160 -6.81 -8.90 3.93
C LYS A 160 -8.07 -8.78 3.08
N ASP A 161 -9.04 -8.00 3.55
CA ASP A 161 -10.33 -7.78 2.89
C ASP A 161 -10.90 -6.39 3.23
N PRO A 162 -11.93 -5.91 2.51
CA PRO A 162 -12.53 -4.59 2.73
C PRO A 162 -13.12 -4.41 4.13
N ASP A 163 -13.71 -5.45 4.72
CA ASP A 163 -14.31 -5.36 6.06
C ASP A 163 -13.24 -5.14 7.13
N GLN A 164 -12.11 -5.88 7.04
CA GLN A 164 -10.98 -5.66 7.93
C GLN A 164 -10.37 -4.27 7.71
N PHE A 165 -10.32 -3.78 6.47
CA PHE A 165 -9.81 -2.44 6.18
C PHE A 165 -10.72 -1.36 6.76
N LEU A 166 -12.05 -1.47 6.60
CA LEU A 166 -13.00 -0.55 7.20
C LEU A 166 -12.91 -0.56 8.73
N ALA A 167 -12.82 -1.76 9.34
CA ALA A 167 -12.64 -1.90 10.78
C ALA A 167 -11.34 -1.26 11.28
N LEU A 168 -10.23 -1.41 10.54
CA LEU A 168 -8.97 -0.71 10.84
C LEU A 168 -9.15 0.80 10.80
N LEU A 169 -9.68 1.34 9.69
CA LEU A 169 -9.84 2.78 9.52
C LEU A 169 -10.78 3.38 10.57
N THR A 170 -11.91 2.75 10.85
CA THR A 170 -12.87 3.22 11.86
C THR A 170 -12.27 3.16 13.27
N THR A 171 -11.47 2.14 13.57
CA THR A 171 -10.76 2.03 14.85
C THR A 171 -9.71 3.13 15.00
N VAL A 172 -8.91 3.38 13.97
CA VAL A 172 -7.89 4.45 13.96
C VAL A 172 -8.56 5.83 14.09
N ALA A 173 -9.71 6.05 13.44
CA ALA A 173 -10.46 7.30 13.55
C ALA A 173 -10.93 7.63 14.98
N THR A 174 -11.06 6.62 15.87
CA THR A 174 -11.40 6.85 17.29
C THR A 174 -10.27 7.53 18.05
N LYS A 175 -9.02 7.41 17.61
CA LYS A 175 -7.80 7.86 18.32
C LYS A 175 -7.63 7.21 19.71
N ASP A 176 -8.37 6.16 20.00
CA ASP A 176 -8.36 5.40 21.25
C ASP A 176 -7.29 4.30 21.17
N LYS A 177 -6.22 4.48 21.90
CA LYS A 177 -5.05 3.58 21.89
C LYS A 177 -5.39 2.15 22.31
N ASP A 178 -6.33 1.99 23.25
CA ASP A 178 -6.74 0.68 23.75
C ASP A 178 -7.54 -0.08 22.69
N LYS A 179 -8.45 0.61 21.99
CA LYS A 179 -9.19 0.03 20.86
C LYS A 179 -8.27 -0.33 19.69
N ILE A 180 -7.32 0.56 19.35
CA ILE A 180 -6.33 0.30 18.31
C ILE A 180 -5.47 -0.91 18.67
N GLY A 181 -4.98 -0.98 19.91
CA GLY A 181 -4.22 -2.13 20.41
C GLY A 181 -5.02 -3.43 20.39
N ALA A 182 -6.30 -3.39 20.80
CA ALA A 182 -7.19 -4.56 20.75
C ALA A 182 -7.45 -5.02 19.30
N PHE A 183 -7.63 -4.08 18.35
CA PHE A 183 -7.77 -4.41 16.93
C PHE A 183 -6.56 -5.18 16.39
N PHE A 184 -5.36 -4.66 16.59
CA PHE A 184 -4.14 -5.31 16.11
C PHE A 184 -3.87 -6.65 16.80
N LYS A 185 -4.20 -6.78 18.07
CA LYS A 185 -4.13 -8.08 18.79
C LYS A 185 -5.05 -9.12 18.16
N ALA A 186 -6.25 -8.73 17.75
CA ALA A 186 -7.22 -9.60 17.08
C ALA A 186 -6.89 -9.85 15.60
N ASN A 187 -6.12 -8.95 14.97
CA ASN A 187 -5.80 -8.99 13.54
C ASN A 187 -4.27 -8.87 13.31
N PRO A 188 -3.48 -9.88 13.68
CA PRO A 188 -2.01 -9.79 13.60
C PRO A 188 -1.49 -9.65 12.16
N ASN A 189 -2.25 -10.06 11.13
CA ASN A 189 -1.90 -9.82 9.73
C ASN A 189 -1.88 -8.33 9.37
N ALA A 190 -2.71 -7.52 10.02
CA ALA A 190 -2.80 -6.07 9.76
C ALA A 190 -1.60 -5.28 10.32
N THR A 191 -0.76 -5.87 11.19
CA THR A 191 0.45 -5.21 11.69
C THR A 191 1.61 -5.21 10.71
N ARG A 192 1.64 -6.18 9.77
CA ARG A 192 2.80 -6.48 8.91
C ARG A 192 3.28 -5.29 8.08
N GLN A 193 2.35 -4.48 7.56
CA GLN A 193 2.73 -3.28 6.79
C GLN A 193 3.42 -2.24 7.67
N ALA A 194 2.87 -1.96 8.85
CA ALA A 194 3.45 -1.01 9.80
C ALA A 194 4.81 -1.51 10.33
N GLU A 195 4.92 -2.81 10.65
CA GLU A 195 6.19 -3.44 11.05
C GLU A 195 7.25 -3.31 9.96
N TRP A 196 6.87 -3.56 8.69
CA TRP A 196 7.76 -3.38 7.55
C TRP A 196 8.31 -1.96 7.45
N LEU A 197 7.45 -0.96 7.56
CA LEU A 197 7.84 0.46 7.46
C LEU A 197 8.70 0.89 8.65
N ASN A 198 8.31 0.52 9.87
CA ASN A 198 9.02 0.90 11.09
C ASN A 198 10.42 0.26 11.20
N ALA A 199 10.64 -0.88 10.58
CA ALA A 199 11.94 -1.54 10.52
C ALA A 199 12.95 -0.86 9.56
N ARG A 200 12.53 0.17 8.82
CA ARG A 200 13.34 0.83 7.78
C ARG A 200 13.52 2.31 8.05
N PRO A 201 14.61 2.92 7.59
CA PRO A 201 14.79 4.36 7.67
C PRO A 201 13.78 5.10 6.78
N VAL A 202 13.55 6.38 7.05
CA VAL A 202 12.84 7.28 6.15
C VAL A 202 13.61 7.33 4.83
N PRO A 203 12.99 7.06 3.66
CA PRO A 203 13.68 7.19 2.39
C PRO A 203 14.18 8.62 2.14
N ALA A 204 15.37 8.76 1.57
CA ALA A 204 15.93 10.08 1.23
C ALA A 204 15.18 10.74 0.06
N SER A 205 14.46 9.96 -0.75
CA SER A 205 13.70 10.40 -1.93
C SER A 205 12.65 9.36 -2.31
N TYR A 206 11.65 9.75 -3.08
CA TYR A 206 10.81 8.79 -3.82
C TYR A 206 11.62 7.91 -4.78
N ALA A 207 12.78 8.38 -5.25
CA ALA A 207 13.66 7.64 -6.15
C ALA A 207 14.67 6.72 -5.45
N THR A 208 14.59 6.57 -4.13
CA THR A 208 15.54 5.77 -3.34
C THR A 208 14.86 4.74 -2.43
N VAL A 209 13.68 4.30 -2.80
CA VAL A 209 12.92 3.27 -2.09
C VAL A 209 12.34 2.26 -3.08
N ASN A 210 12.26 1.00 -2.68
CA ASN A 210 11.60 -0.03 -3.45
C ASN A 210 10.07 0.15 -3.39
N TYR A 211 9.39 -0.22 -4.49
CA TYR A 211 7.93 -0.25 -4.55
C TYR A 211 7.43 -1.65 -4.92
N TRP A 212 6.26 -2.03 -4.40
CA TRP A 212 5.62 -3.31 -4.67
C TRP A 212 4.17 -3.11 -5.12
N GLY A 213 3.76 -3.87 -6.14
CA GLY A 213 2.35 -4.16 -6.37
C GLY A 213 1.92 -5.21 -5.35
N VAL A 214 1.02 -4.82 -4.43
CA VAL A 214 0.64 -5.69 -3.29
C VAL A 214 -0.22 -6.89 -3.70
N HIS A 215 -0.87 -6.79 -4.87
CA HIS A 215 -1.73 -7.86 -5.42
C HIS A 215 -0.92 -8.84 -6.26
N VAL A 216 -1.47 -10.05 -6.42
CA VAL A 216 -0.94 -11.07 -7.33
C VAL A 216 -1.64 -10.96 -8.66
N PHE A 217 -0.88 -10.73 -9.73
CA PHE A 217 -1.40 -10.71 -11.10
C PHE A 217 -1.08 -12.02 -11.79
N THR A 218 -1.87 -12.37 -12.81
CA THR A 218 -1.57 -13.50 -13.69
C THR A 218 -1.19 -12.97 -15.06
N PHE A 219 0.04 -13.26 -15.47
CA PHE A 219 0.51 -13.00 -16.83
C PHE A 219 0.14 -14.15 -17.75
N THR A 220 -0.26 -13.82 -18.96
CA THR A 220 -0.52 -14.78 -20.04
C THR A 220 0.34 -14.41 -21.23
N ASN A 221 1.21 -15.31 -21.65
CA ASN A 221 2.08 -15.08 -22.81
C ASN A 221 1.38 -15.40 -24.16
N ALA A 222 2.10 -15.23 -25.27
CA ALA A 222 1.57 -15.46 -26.62
C ALA A 222 1.09 -16.90 -26.85
N GLU A 223 1.70 -17.88 -26.18
CA GLU A 223 1.35 -19.30 -26.24
C GLU A 223 0.20 -19.68 -25.28
N GLY A 224 -0.34 -18.71 -24.53
CA GLY A 224 -1.41 -18.95 -23.54
C GLY A 224 -0.92 -19.51 -22.20
N LYS A 225 0.40 -19.59 -21.97
CA LYS A 225 0.94 -20.02 -20.69
C LYS A 225 0.70 -18.95 -19.64
N LYS A 226 0.16 -19.36 -18.48
CA LYS A 226 -0.12 -18.47 -17.35
C LYS A 226 0.96 -18.56 -16.28
N GLN A 227 1.28 -17.40 -15.68
CA GLN A 227 2.23 -17.26 -14.59
C GLN A 227 1.73 -16.23 -13.58
N ALA A 228 1.57 -16.65 -12.31
CA ALA A 228 1.31 -15.73 -11.21
C ALA A 228 2.56 -14.91 -10.89
N ILE A 229 2.40 -13.60 -10.70
CA ILE A 229 3.49 -12.68 -10.39
C ILE A 229 3.09 -11.65 -9.32
N LYS A 230 4.10 -11.11 -8.63
CA LYS A 230 4.01 -9.81 -7.95
C LYS A 230 4.97 -8.83 -8.62
N TYR A 231 4.54 -7.59 -8.79
CA TYR A 231 5.41 -6.51 -9.28
C TYR A 231 6.31 -5.96 -8.18
N LYS A 232 7.54 -5.63 -8.56
CA LYS A 232 8.47 -4.87 -7.73
C LYS A 232 9.25 -3.89 -8.60
N ALA A 233 9.37 -2.63 -8.15
CA ALA A 233 10.23 -1.64 -8.80
C ALA A 233 11.40 -1.30 -7.88
N LEU A 234 12.61 -1.52 -8.38
CA LEU A 234 13.87 -1.30 -7.69
C LEU A 234 14.50 0.00 -8.20
N PRO A 235 14.86 0.97 -7.34
CA PRO A 235 15.60 2.14 -7.79
C PRO A 235 16.98 1.74 -8.32
N VAL A 236 17.32 2.17 -9.53
CA VAL A 236 18.62 1.85 -10.16
C VAL A 236 19.78 2.39 -9.33
N GLY A 237 19.60 3.53 -8.66
CA GLY A 237 20.57 4.11 -7.73
C GLY A 237 20.65 3.43 -6.35
N GLY A 238 19.85 2.37 -6.13
CA GLY A 238 19.74 1.69 -4.84
C GLY A 238 18.88 2.43 -3.81
N GLU A 239 18.60 1.75 -2.70
CA GLU A 239 17.88 2.32 -1.57
C GLU A 239 18.82 3.24 -0.76
N VAL A 240 18.33 4.45 -0.43
CA VAL A 240 19.02 5.39 0.45
C VAL A 240 18.02 5.89 1.49
N GLY A 241 18.33 5.65 2.76
CA GLY A 241 17.55 6.10 3.90
C GLY A 241 18.25 7.26 4.64
N LEU A 242 17.46 8.03 5.37
CA LEU A 242 17.92 9.05 6.29
C LEU A 242 18.00 8.47 7.71
N SER A 243 18.99 8.87 8.48
CA SER A 243 18.94 8.67 9.92
C SER A 243 17.77 9.44 10.55
N ASP A 244 17.37 9.05 11.75
CA ASP A 244 16.26 9.72 12.45
C ASP A 244 16.53 11.23 12.67
N ASP A 245 17.79 11.62 12.89
CA ASP A 245 18.16 13.03 13.08
C ASP A 245 18.18 13.79 11.75
N GLU A 246 18.65 13.18 10.65
CA GLU A 246 18.54 13.77 9.32
C GLU A 246 17.08 13.95 8.89
N ALA A 247 16.22 12.96 9.14
CA ALA A 247 14.81 13.04 8.82
C ALA A 247 14.10 14.15 9.59
N LYS A 248 14.39 14.31 10.90
CA LYS A 248 13.84 15.39 11.75
C LYS A 248 14.28 16.78 11.30
N ALA A 249 15.48 16.91 10.73
CA ALA A 249 16.03 18.18 10.28
C ALA A 249 15.52 18.62 8.90
N LYS A 250 14.80 17.74 8.17
CA LYS A 250 14.25 18.05 6.85
C LYS A 250 13.00 18.93 6.92
N ASP A 251 12.81 19.74 5.87
CA ASP A 251 11.51 20.37 5.62
C ASP A 251 10.43 19.28 5.44
N PRO A 252 9.21 19.48 5.94
CA PRO A 252 8.14 18.49 5.76
C PRO A 252 7.89 18.06 4.31
N ASP A 253 8.08 18.95 3.32
CA ASP A 253 7.92 18.64 1.89
C ASP A 253 9.27 18.57 1.16
N PHE A 254 10.27 17.90 1.72
CA PHE A 254 11.61 17.84 1.12
C PHE A 254 11.72 16.95 -0.13
N TYR A 255 10.75 16.08 -0.41
CA TYR A 255 10.84 15.19 -1.58
C TYR A 255 10.69 15.92 -2.91
N ARG A 256 9.82 16.93 -3.01
CA ARG A 256 9.64 17.66 -4.27
C ARG A 256 10.91 18.43 -4.68
N PRO A 257 11.56 19.25 -3.85
CA PRO A 257 12.83 19.89 -4.20
C PRO A 257 13.97 18.89 -4.43
N GLU A 258 14.09 17.83 -3.62
CA GLU A 258 15.08 16.76 -3.84
C GLU A 258 14.92 16.13 -5.22
N PHE A 259 13.68 15.80 -5.58
CA PHE A 259 13.39 15.16 -6.86
C PHE A 259 13.68 16.09 -8.05
N LYS A 260 13.45 17.40 -7.90
CA LYS A 260 13.85 18.41 -8.89
C LYS A 260 15.36 18.45 -9.09
N ASP A 261 16.13 18.47 -8.00
CA ASP A 261 17.59 18.49 -8.05
C ASP A 261 18.17 17.19 -8.64
N ARG A 262 17.50 16.06 -8.39
CA ARG A 262 17.82 14.77 -8.99
C ARG A 262 17.63 14.77 -10.48
N LEU A 263 16.48 15.22 -10.97
CA LEU A 263 16.15 15.29 -12.40
C LEU A 263 17.07 16.24 -13.16
N ALA A 264 17.61 17.28 -12.51
CA ALA A 264 18.61 18.16 -13.13
C ALA A 264 19.94 17.44 -13.42
N LYS A 265 20.21 16.29 -12.74
CA LYS A 265 21.41 15.48 -12.93
C LYS A 265 21.18 14.29 -13.86
N GLY A 266 19.94 13.94 -14.15
CA GLY A 266 19.55 12.83 -15.01
C GLY A 266 18.22 12.21 -14.59
N PRO A 267 17.72 11.23 -15.35
CA PRO A 267 16.45 10.58 -15.05
C PRO A 267 16.50 9.78 -13.73
N ALA A 268 15.39 9.79 -13.00
CA ALA A 268 15.19 8.83 -11.91
C ALA A 268 14.69 7.50 -12.50
N GLN A 269 15.47 6.43 -12.31
CA GLN A 269 15.21 5.16 -12.97
C GLN A 269 14.89 4.05 -11.97
N PHE A 270 13.98 3.17 -12.40
CA PHE A 270 13.61 1.95 -11.67
C PHE A 270 13.66 0.74 -12.60
N THR A 271 14.22 -0.36 -12.11
CA THR A 271 14.08 -1.66 -12.74
C THR A 271 12.74 -2.26 -12.32
N LEU A 272 11.82 -2.46 -13.25
CA LEU A 272 10.55 -3.14 -13.00
C LEU A 272 10.77 -4.66 -13.10
N MET A 273 10.38 -5.37 -12.05
CA MET A 273 10.55 -6.82 -11.90
C MET A 273 9.20 -7.52 -11.78
N ALA A 274 9.11 -8.74 -12.28
CA ALA A 274 8.12 -9.73 -11.89
C ALA A 274 8.76 -10.75 -10.94
N ILE A 275 8.22 -10.89 -9.74
CA ILE A 275 8.54 -12.00 -8.83
C ILE A 275 7.59 -13.13 -9.20
N LEU A 276 8.13 -14.27 -9.64
CA LEU A 276 7.34 -15.39 -10.14
C LEU A 276 6.82 -16.22 -8.98
N GLY A 277 5.50 -16.34 -8.89
CA GLY A 277 4.82 -17.19 -7.91
C GLY A 277 5.00 -18.67 -8.22
N GLU A 278 5.02 -19.45 -7.16
CA GLU A 278 5.04 -20.91 -7.18
C GLU A 278 3.73 -21.49 -6.65
N SER A 279 3.55 -22.82 -6.86
CA SER A 279 2.38 -23.51 -6.35
C SER A 279 2.32 -23.40 -4.82
N GLY A 280 1.16 -22.94 -4.30
CA GLY A 280 0.95 -22.71 -2.86
C GLY A 280 1.23 -21.30 -2.37
N ASP A 281 1.77 -20.40 -3.21
CA ASP A 281 1.85 -18.99 -2.86
C ASP A 281 0.44 -18.38 -2.78
N PRO A 282 0.08 -17.70 -1.67
CA PRO A 282 -1.24 -17.11 -1.54
C PRO A 282 -1.43 -15.96 -2.54
N ALA A 283 -2.57 -15.99 -3.25
CA ALA A 283 -2.93 -15.03 -4.28
C ALA A 283 -4.14 -14.15 -3.91
N ASP A 284 -4.80 -14.45 -2.80
CA ASP A 284 -6.07 -13.86 -2.37
C ASP A 284 -5.96 -13.00 -1.10
N ASP A 285 -4.82 -13.02 -0.43
CA ASP A 285 -4.55 -12.23 0.78
C ASP A 285 -3.36 -11.29 0.57
N PRO A 286 -3.61 -9.98 0.32
CA PRO A 286 -2.55 -9.00 0.08
C PRO A 286 -1.73 -8.66 1.35
N THR A 287 -2.08 -9.18 2.53
CA THR A 287 -1.28 -9.05 3.76
C THR A 287 -0.17 -10.10 3.87
N VAL A 288 -0.11 -11.08 2.96
CA VAL A 288 0.87 -12.16 3.02
C VAL A 288 2.11 -11.81 2.20
N LEU A 289 3.25 -11.87 2.89
CA LEU A 289 4.56 -11.70 2.27
C LEU A 289 4.96 -12.99 1.52
N TRP A 290 5.33 -12.85 0.26
CA TRP A 290 5.99 -13.94 -0.47
C TRP A 290 7.47 -14.03 -0.07
N PRO A 291 8.06 -15.23 -0.04
CA PRO A 291 9.49 -15.41 0.23
C PRO A 291 10.32 -15.04 -1.02
N GLU A 292 10.44 -13.72 -1.29
CA GLU A 292 11.03 -13.17 -2.52
C GLU A 292 12.46 -13.65 -2.79
N ASP A 293 13.23 -13.90 -1.73
CA ASP A 293 14.59 -14.45 -1.79
C ASP A 293 14.66 -15.90 -2.30
N GLN A 294 13.52 -16.61 -2.22
CA GLN A 294 13.36 -17.99 -2.70
C GLN A 294 12.59 -18.07 -4.03
N ARG A 295 12.19 -16.94 -4.59
CA ARG A 295 11.42 -16.89 -5.85
C ARG A 295 12.28 -16.38 -6.99
N LYS A 296 12.11 -17.00 -8.15
CA LYS A 296 12.71 -16.46 -9.39
C LYS A 296 12.09 -15.10 -9.67
N SER A 297 12.93 -14.14 -10.03
CA SER A 297 12.49 -12.84 -10.52
C SER A 297 12.97 -12.61 -11.94
N VAL A 298 12.18 -11.85 -12.71
CA VAL A 298 12.47 -11.52 -14.10
C VAL A 298 12.37 -10.01 -14.28
N THR A 299 13.36 -9.42 -14.93
CA THR A 299 13.33 -8.01 -15.29
C THR A 299 12.33 -7.78 -16.40
N LEU A 300 11.31 -6.96 -16.14
CA LEU A 300 10.30 -6.60 -17.13
C LEU A 300 10.73 -5.41 -17.98
N GLY A 301 11.52 -4.51 -17.42
CA GLY A 301 12.00 -3.32 -18.12
C GLY A 301 12.52 -2.24 -17.18
N THR A 302 12.81 -1.08 -17.76
CA THR A 302 13.26 0.11 -17.02
C THR A 302 12.23 1.22 -17.14
N ILE A 303 11.77 1.74 -16.00
CA ILE A 303 10.99 2.97 -15.89
C ILE A 303 11.98 4.12 -15.75
N SER A 304 11.92 5.10 -16.65
CA SER A 304 12.76 6.32 -16.63
C SER A 304 11.89 7.55 -16.44
N ILE A 305 11.90 8.16 -15.26
CA ILE A 305 11.21 9.41 -14.98
C ILE A 305 12.15 10.56 -15.37
N THR A 306 11.71 11.37 -16.32
CA THR A 306 12.55 12.41 -16.95
C THR A 306 12.14 13.84 -16.60
N GLY A 307 10.96 14.02 -15.99
CA GLY A 307 10.48 15.36 -15.65
C GLY A 307 9.24 15.35 -14.77
N PHE A 308 8.94 16.50 -14.20
CA PHE A 308 7.61 16.78 -13.65
C PHE A 308 6.60 16.93 -14.77
N GLU A 309 5.36 16.59 -14.49
CA GLU A 309 4.20 16.92 -15.29
C GLU A 309 3.28 17.83 -14.48
N ASP A 310 2.34 18.53 -15.12
CA ASP A 310 1.33 19.31 -14.42
C ASP A 310 0.51 18.36 -13.51
N ASP A 311 0.38 18.71 -12.23
CA ASP A 311 -0.39 17.89 -11.28
C ASP A 311 -1.84 17.68 -11.75
N LYS A 312 -2.41 18.63 -12.52
CA LYS A 312 -3.72 18.51 -13.15
C LYS A 312 -3.82 17.32 -14.11
N THR A 313 -2.74 16.95 -14.79
CA THR A 313 -2.71 15.76 -15.67
C THR A 313 -3.01 14.49 -14.86
N CYS A 314 -2.36 14.32 -13.70
CA CYS A 314 -2.63 13.21 -12.80
C CYS A 314 -3.98 13.33 -12.08
N ASP A 315 -4.50 14.56 -11.90
CA ASP A 315 -5.75 14.81 -11.19
C ASP A 315 -6.98 14.65 -12.10
N ALA A 316 -6.81 14.73 -13.41
CA ALA A 316 -7.87 14.53 -14.41
C ALA A 316 -8.40 13.10 -14.47
N GLY A 317 -7.67 12.12 -13.90
CA GLY A 317 -8.00 10.71 -13.97
C GLY A 317 -7.76 9.95 -12.65
N ILE A 318 -7.90 8.66 -12.76
CA ILE A 318 -7.68 7.68 -11.69
C ILE A 318 -6.58 6.73 -12.14
N PHE A 319 -5.57 6.49 -11.29
CA PHE A 319 -4.66 5.36 -11.46
C PHE A 319 -5.33 4.13 -10.85
N ASP A 320 -5.96 3.31 -11.67
CA ASP A 320 -6.77 2.18 -11.22
C ASP A 320 -6.01 0.85 -11.43
N PRO A 321 -5.62 0.13 -10.38
CA PRO A 321 -4.90 -1.13 -10.53
C PRO A 321 -5.71 -2.22 -11.24
N THR A 322 -7.03 -2.04 -11.40
CA THR A 322 -7.89 -2.95 -12.15
C THR A 322 -7.93 -2.64 -13.64
N ASN A 323 -7.36 -1.49 -14.07
CA ASN A 323 -7.20 -1.12 -15.46
C ASN A 323 -6.03 -1.89 -16.10
N VAL A 324 -6.26 -3.17 -16.34
CA VAL A 324 -5.31 -4.11 -16.94
C VAL A 324 -5.73 -4.45 -18.38
N VAL A 325 -4.78 -4.97 -19.17
CA VAL A 325 -4.97 -5.29 -20.58
C VAL A 325 -4.79 -6.78 -20.86
N ASP A 326 -5.16 -7.21 -22.05
CA ASP A 326 -4.96 -8.60 -22.47
C ASP A 326 -3.50 -9.03 -22.26
N GLY A 327 -3.30 -10.18 -21.65
CA GLY A 327 -2.01 -10.66 -21.17
C GLY A 327 -1.72 -10.39 -19.69
N ILE A 328 -2.60 -9.63 -19.00
CA ILE A 328 -2.55 -9.39 -17.55
C ILE A 328 -3.95 -9.55 -16.97
N GLU A 329 -4.07 -10.39 -15.95
CA GLU A 329 -5.30 -10.59 -15.19
C GLU A 329 -5.05 -10.21 -13.73
N GLY A 330 -6.00 -9.51 -13.10
CA GLY A 330 -5.97 -9.27 -11.65
C GLY A 330 -6.32 -10.54 -10.86
N PRO A 331 -6.11 -10.55 -9.53
CA PRO A 331 -6.42 -11.69 -8.69
C PRO A 331 -7.94 -11.93 -8.60
N ALA A 332 -8.36 -13.18 -8.82
CA ALA A 332 -9.79 -13.53 -8.86
C ALA A 332 -10.47 -13.48 -7.48
N ASN A 333 -9.73 -13.80 -6.41
CA ASN A 333 -10.28 -13.99 -5.06
C ASN A 333 -9.80 -12.95 -4.03
N ASP A 334 -8.92 -12.04 -4.40
CA ASP A 334 -8.50 -10.91 -3.55
C ASP A 334 -9.61 -9.85 -3.55
N LYS A 335 -10.35 -9.77 -2.44
CA LYS A 335 -11.50 -8.88 -2.30
C LYS A 335 -11.11 -7.38 -2.24
N ILE A 336 -9.88 -7.06 -1.88
CA ILE A 336 -9.37 -5.67 -1.90
C ILE A 336 -9.24 -5.16 -3.33
N PHE A 337 -8.82 -6.01 -4.26
CA PHE A 337 -8.50 -5.60 -5.63
C PHE A 337 -9.68 -4.89 -6.34
N PRO A 338 -10.88 -5.50 -6.49
CA PRO A 338 -12.03 -4.83 -7.13
C PRO A 338 -12.56 -3.65 -6.29
N MET A 339 -12.46 -3.71 -4.95
CA MET A 339 -12.90 -2.63 -4.07
C MET A 339 -12.09 -1.35 -4.28
N ARG A 340 -10.83 -1.46 -4.71
CA ARG A 340 -9.99 -0.28 -5.00
C ARG A 340 -10.59 0.57 -6.11
N SER A 341 -10.99 -0.02 -7.23
CA SER A 341 -11.62 0.69 -8.35
C SER A 341 -12.86 1.47 -7.89
N ALA A 342 -13.75 0.80 -7.16
CA ALA A 342 -14.97 1.43 -6.64
C ALA A 342 -14.66 2.61 -5.69
N ALA A 343 -13.74 2.42 -4.73
CA ALA A 343 -13.35 3.47 -3.78
C ALA A 343 -12.66 4.66 -4.46
N TYR A 344 -11.83 4.39 -5.48
CA TYR A 344 -11.18 5.44 -6.27
C TYR A 344 -12.21 6.23 -7.09
N GLY A 345 -13.23 5.56 -7.65
CA GLY A 345 -14.34 6.20 -8.34
C GLY A 345 -15.13 7.15 -7.41
N VAL A 346 -15.45 6.71 -6.20
CA VAL A 346 -16.11 7.56 -5.19
C VAL A 346 -15.24 8.77 -4.82
N SER A 347 -13.94 8.55 -4.56
CA SER A 347 -12.99 9.63 -4.25
C SER A 347 -12.87 10.62 -5.41
N PHE A 348 -12.82 10.13 -6.66
CA PHE A 348 -12.75 10.95 -7.86
C PHE A 348 -14.01 11.80 -8.03
N ALA A 349 -15.19 11.18 -7.97
CA ALA A 349 -16.47 11.89 -8.10
C ALA A 349 -16.65 12.98 -7.02
N ARG A 350 -16.09 12.80 -5.83
CA ARG A 350 -16.18 13.79 -4.74
C ARG A 350 -15.25 14.99 -4.93
N ARG A 351 -14.07 14.79 -5.54
CA ARG A 351 -13.10 15.87 -5.75
C ARG A 351 -13.33 16.68 -7.03
N THR A 352 -14.15 16.19 -7.95
CA THR A 352 -14.44 16.85 -9.24
C THR A 352 -15.81 17.56 -9.29
N LYS A 353 -16.50 17.61 -8.14
CA LYS A 353 -17.81 18.33 -7.98
C LYS A 353 -17.60 19.83 -7.71
#